data_eaf2c5d05302fd39c2ae91f902e2aba1
#
_entry.id   eaf2c5d05302fd39c2ae91f902e2aba1
#
_cell.length_a   1.000
_cell.length_b   1.000
_cell.length_c   1.000
_cell.angle_alpha   90.00
_cell.angle_beta   90.00
_cell.angle_gamma   90.00
#
_symmetry.space_group_name_H-M   'P 1'
#
loop_
_entity.id
_entity.type
_entity.pdbx_description
1 polymer ?
#
loop_
_entity_poly.entity_id
_entity_poly.type
_entity_poly.pdbx_seq_one_letter_code
_entity_poly.pdbx_strand_id
1 'polypeptide(L)'
;MKQILTVIALALLTVIPVRGEVLAKKKTIEPVAVDSLQLLLQAGDSCMKEFNTFEALQYFQQAYQMADSRDVRLKLADCHYKRANYHQTAELLKNVPEDSLSHEAFRQLALSYHKQGDLDSYIYWGTQLVKRYPMDGEIVASLTLAYAQKNQPEIGLKYGLNYSLKDMNNIMVNRAIADAMFLKRDFTAASIWYQGLMEQGDSTFNTIYSAGMCYSQIQDLNRAYKYLQLALIKSGMQHFGCAYRLGIVCNDLHSYDEGLNYLELALEIQKPDTAVMKAITLSQGEAYYLTKQYDKAVEAWKHHLDYNPGSVATYYNIANAYYYFLNDQQQSRVYLEKFLQQARKEEKPTPQLKDMIEKAEAFLRTTKSSSKRK
;
A
#
# COMPACT_ATOMS: atom_id res chain seq x y z
N MET A 1 -31.96 17.24 -21.18
CA MET A 1 -31.94 16.64 -19.83
C MET A 1 -33.28 16.76 -19.11
N LYS A 2 -33.88 17.96 -18.90
CA LYS A 2 -35.19 18.06 -18.21
C LYS A 2 -36.35 17.25 -18.83
N GLN A 3 -36.40 17.15 -20.17
CA GLN A 3 -37.48 16.40 -20.86
C GLN A 3 -37.32 14.86 -20.72
N ILE A 4 -36.11 14.35 -20.63
CA ILE A 4 -35.81 12.92 -20.45
C ILE A 4 -36.21 12.46 -19.04
N LEU A 5 -35.92 13.28 -18.03
CA LEU A 5 -36.33 13.00 -16.65
C LEU A 5 -37.86 12.94 -16.46
N THR A 6 -38.60 13.80 -17.20
CA THR A 6 -40.08 13.84 -17.11
C THR A 6 -40.71 12.56 -17.68
N VAL A 7 -40.15 12.00 -18.75
CA VAL A 7 -40.65 10.74 -19.35
C VAL A 7 -40.38 9.53 -18.44
N ILE A 8 -39.23 9.51 -17.75
CA ILE A 8 -38.87 8.44 -16.82
C ILE A 8 -39.75 8.47 -15.55
N ALA A 9 -40.09 9.67 -15.04
CA ALA A 9 -40.95 9.83 -13.89
C ALA A 9 -42.40 9.36 -14.15
N LEU A 10 -42.93 9.53 -15.37
CA LEU A 10 -44.27 9.04 -15.73
C LEU A 10 -44.35 7.53 -15.87
N ALA A 11 -43.27 6.86 -16.28
CA ALA A 11 -43.23 5.39 -16.41
C ALA A 11 -43.21 4.65 -15.06
N LEU A 12 -42.80 5.33 -13.96
CA LEU A 12 -42.72 4.76 -12.61
C LEU A 12 -44.04 4.82 -11.82
N LEU A 13 -45.04 5.58 -12.27
CA LEU A 13 -46.30 5.82 -11.54
C LEU A 13 -47.44 4.84 -11.88
N THR A 14 -47.23 3.84 -12.72
CA THR A 14 -48.33 2.92 -13.19
C THR A 14 -48.20 1.45 -12.75
N VAL A 15 -47.46 1.13 -11.69
CA VAL A 15 -47.41 -0.25 -11.17
C VAL A 15 -48.32 -0.41 -9.95
N ILE A 16 -49.55 -0.91 -10.16
CA ILE A 16 -50.45 -1.42 -9.12
C ILE A 16 -50.27 -2.96 -9.06
N PRO A 17 -50.11 -3.58 -7.89
CA PRO A 17 -49.89 -5.03 -7.81
C PRO A 17 -51.18 -5.82 -7.92
N VAL A 18 -51.29 -6.72 -8.87
CA VAL A 18 -52.29 -7.80 -8.87
C VAL A 18 -51.62 -9.12 -8.48
N ARG A 19 -52.18 -9.75 -7.48
CA ARG A 19 -51.79 -11.05 -6.92
C ARG A 19 -52.36 -12.20 -7.78
N GLY A 20 -51.52 -13.22 -8.04
CA GLY A 20 -52.01 -14.57 -8.25
C GLY A 20 -51.76 -15.20 -9.62
N GLU A 21 -51.01 -16.29 -9.54
CA GLU A 21 -50.94 -17.47 -10.40
C GLU A 21 -49.64 -17.69 -11.18
N VAL A 22 -48.97 -18.77 -10.79
CA VAL A 22 -47.74 -19.34 -11.36
C VAL A 22 -48.10 -20.03 -12.69
N LEU A 23 -47.72 -19.39 -13.80
CA LEU A 23 -47.57 -20.03 -15.09
C LEU A 23 -46.36 -19.44 -15.79
N ALA A 24 -45.38 -20.27 -16.11
CA ALA A 24 -44.19 -19.93 -16.84
C ALA A 24 -44.52 -19.37 -18.24
N LYS A 25 -44.85 -18.08 -18.31
CA LYS A 25 -44.94 -17.35 -19.57
C LYS A 25 -43.57 -16.71 -19.87
N LYS A 26 -42.97 -17.04 -21.02
CA LYS A 26 -41.92 -16.20 -21.63
C LYS A 26 -42.43 -14.75 -21.58
N LYS A 27 -41.81 -13.92 -20.73
CA LYS A 27 -42.12 -12.49 -20.67
C LYS A 27 -41.75 -11.87 -22.02
N THR A 28 -42.73 -11.66 -22.88
CA THR A 28 -42.62 -10.72 -24.01
C THR A 28 -42.51 -9.33 -23.37
N ILE A 29 -41.35 -8.70 -23.50
CA ILE A 29 -41.10 -7.34 -23.03
C ILE A 29 -41.98 -6.41 -23.86
N GLU A 30 -42.85 -5.63 -23.24
CA GLU A 30 -43.71 -4.66 -23.93
C GLU A 30 -42.88 -3.58 -24.63
N PRO A 31 -43.30 -3.04 -25.77
CA PRO A 31 -42.53 -2.07 -26.58
C PRO A 31 -42.08 -0.83 -25.77
N VAL A 32 -42.92 -0.33 -24.85
CA VAL A 32 -42.61 0.83 -24.00
C VAL A 32 -41.48 0.57 -23.00
N ALA A 33 -41.36 -0.66 -22.52
CA ALA A 33 -40.28 -1.05 -21.60
C ALA A 33 -38.93 -1.20 -22.35
N VAL A 34 -38.95 -1.60 -23.60
CA VAL A 34 -37.78 -1.73 -24.47
C VAL A 34 -37.21 -0.33 -24.76
N ASP A 35 -38.06 0.65 -25.12
CA ASP A 35 -37.62 2.02 -25.39
C ASP A 35 -37.00 2.67 -24.12
N SER A 36 -37.59 2.45 -22.93
CA SER A 36 -37.08 2.97 -21.68
C SER A 36 -35.72 2.36 -21.30
N LEU A 37 -35.53 1.06 -21.49
CA LEU A 37 -34.22 0.40 -21.26
C LEU A 37 -33.14 0.96 -22.19
N GLN A 38 -33.47 1.12 -23.49
CA GLN A 38 -32.53 1.62 -24.49
C GLN A 38 -32.14 3.07 -24.20
N LEU A 39 -33.06 3.92 -23.74
CA LEU A 39 -32.77 5.30 -23.31
C LEU A 39 -31.83 5.33 -22.10
N LEU A 40 -32.02 4.48 -21.09
CA LEU A 40 -31.12 4.37 -19.95
C LEU A 40 -29.69 3.97 -20.37
N LEU A 41 -29.59 2.97 -21.26
CA LEU A 41 -28.29 2.54 -21.76
C LEU A 41 -27.59 3.64 -22.56
N GLN A 42 -28.31 4.38 -23.42
CA GLN A 42 -27.77 5.51 -24.17
C GLN A 42 -27.32 6.65 -23.26
N ALA A 43 -28.11 6.99 -22.23
CA ALA A 43 -27.74 8.01 -21.24
C ALA A 43 -26.49 7.60 -20.46
N GLY A 44 -26.42 6.35 -20.01
CA GLY A 44 -25.24 5.81 -19.34
C GLY A 44 -24.00 5.82 -20.24
N ASP A 45 -24.13 5.42 -21.51
CA ASP A 45 -23.04 5.46 -22.49
C ASP A 45 -22.56 6.90 -22.78
N SER A 46 -23.46 7.85 -22.81
CA SER A 46 -23.10 9.27 -22.98
C SER A 46 -22.30 9.78 -21.78
N CYS A 47 -22.76 9.47 -20.57
CA CYS A 47 -22.04 9.81 -19.35
C CYS A 47 -20.65 9.15 -19.30
N MET A 48 -20.54 7.88 -19.75
CA MET A 48 -19.24 7.19 -19.82
C MET A 48 -18.26 7.85 -20.80
N LYS A 49 -18.74 8.36 -21.94
CA LYS A 49 -17.92 9.13 -22.90
C LYS A 49 -17.42 10.45 -22.32
N GLU A 50 -18.19 11.07 -21.46
CA GLU A 50 -17.84 12.31 -20.74
C GLU A 50 -17.05 12.04 -19.43
N PHE A 51 -16.63 10.81 -19.18
CA PHE A 51 -15.97 10.37 -17.94
C PHE A 51 -16.80 10.58 -16.67
N ASN A 52 -18.11 10.85 -16.80
CA ASN A 52 -19.03 10.97 -15.68
C ASN A 52 -19.52 9.59 -15.22
N THR A 53 -18.63 8.83 -14.62
CA THR A 53 -18.92 7.45 -14.16
C THR A 53 -19.93 7.40 -13.01
N PHE A 54 -20.15 8.51 -12.30
CA PHE A 54 -21.12 8.53 -11.20
C PHE A 54 -22.56 8.50 -11.72
N GLU A 55 -22.91 9.35 -12.68
CA GLU A 55 -24.22 9.33 -13.30
C GLU A 55 -24.42 8.09 -14.19
N ALA A 56 -23.38 7.68 -14.92
CA ALA A 56 -23.42 6.44 -15.71
C ALA A 56 -23.82 5.24 -14.85
N LEU A 57 -23.26 5.13 -13.65
CA LEU A 57 -23.59 4.05 -12.71
C LEU A 57 -25.09 4.03 -12.36
N GLN A 58 -25.69 5.19 -12.12
CA GLN A 58 -27.12 5.28 -11.79
C GLN A 58 -28.00 4.81 -12.94
N TYR A 59 -27.69 5.21 -14.18
CA TYR A 59 -28.40 4.76 -15.37
C TYR A 59 -28.26 3.26 -15.61
N PHE A 60 -27.05 2.72 -15.50
CA PHE A 60 -26.82 1.29 -15.68
C PHE A 60 -27.41 0.44 -14.56
N GLN A 61 -27.44 0.92 -13.31
CA GLN A 61 -28.14 0.24 -12.22
C GLN A 61 -29.66 0.19 -12.44
N GLN A 62 -30.27 1.28 -12.90
CA GLN A 62 -31.70 1.28 -13.26
C GLN A 62 -31.98 0.32 -14.43
N ALA A 63 -31.14 0.34 -15.46
CA ALA A 63 -31.23 -0.59 -16.56
C ALA A 63 -31.13 -2.06 -16.11
N TYR A 64 -30.24 -2.35 -15.16
CA TYR A 64 -30.06 -3.68 -14.59
C TYR A 64 -31.27 -4.16 -13.77
N GLN A 65 -31.91 -3.24 -13.05
CA GLN A 65 -33.16 -3.54 -12.33
C GLN A 65 -34.34 -3.83 -13.28
N MET A 66 -34.35 -3.21 -14.48
CA MET A 66 -35.37 -3.45 -15.49
C MET A 66 -35.15 -4.76 -16.23
N ALA A 67 -33.92 -5.07 -16.58
CA ALA A 67 -33.55 -6.26 -17.37
C ALA A 67 -32.12 -6.72 -17.03
N ASP A 68 -32.03 -7.90 -16.45
CA ASP A 68 -30.73 -8.56 -16.23
C ASP A 68 -30.30 -9.28 -17.53
N SER A 69 -29.85 -8.48 -18.49
CA SER A 69 -29.33 -8.99 -19.76
C SER A 69 -27.81 -8.93 -19.82
N ARG A 70 -27.21 -9.71 -20.73
CA ARG A 70 -25.76 -9.70 -20.94
C ARG A 70 -25.21 -8.30 -21.23
N ASP A 71 -25.87 -7.56 -22.11
CA ASP A 71 -25.41 -6.21 -22.51
C ASP A 71 -25.43 -5.24 -21.34
N VAL A 72 -26.48 -5.26 -20.54
CA VAL A 72 -26.59 -4.44 -19.31
C VAL A 72 -25.52 -4.83 -18.30
N ARG A 73 -25.27 -6.13 -18.09
CA ARG A 73 -24.20 -6.60 -17.19
C ARG A 73 -22.83 -6.11 -17.63
N LEU A 74 -22.51 -6.19 -18.93
CA LEU A 74 -21.22 -5.74 -19.47
C LEU A 74 -21.00 -4.24 -19.25
N LYS A 75 -22.02 -3.40 -19.53
CA LYS A 75 -21.95 -1.95 -19.34
C LYS A 75 -21.85 -1.56 -17.87
N LEU A 76 -22.63 -2.19 -17.02
CA LEU A 76 -22.59 -1.97 -15.57
C LEU A 76 -21.22 -2.40 -14.98
N ALA A 77 -20.70 -3.54 -15.44
CA ALA A 77 -19.39 -4.03 -15.02
C ALA A 77 -18.26 -3.10 -15.45
N ASP A 78 -18.26 -2.60 -16.70
CA ASP A 78 -17.28 -1.62 -17.17
C ASP A 78 -17.31 -0.33 -16.33
N CYS A 79 -18.52 0.15 -16.00
CA CYS A 79 -18.67 1.31 -15.13
C CYS A 79 -18.12 1.06 -13.73
N HIS A 80 -18.40 -0.10 -13.12
CA HIS A 80 -17.84 -0.49 -11.82
C HIS A 80 -16.32 -0.63 -11.89
N TYR A 81 -15.77 -1.23 -12.95
CA TYR A 81 -14.32 -1.39 -13.11
C TYR A 81 -13.61 -0.03 -13.17
N LYS A 82 -14.11 0.92 -13.96
CA LYS A 82 -13.56 2.29 -14.04
C LYS A 82 -13.65 3.08 -12.74
N ARG A 83 -14.55 2.68 -11.84
CA ARG A 83 -14.68 3.22 -10.48
C ARG A 83 -13.88 2.44 -9.42
N ALA A 84 -13.05 1.50 -9.84
CA ALA A 84 -12.29 0.59 -8.97
C ALA A 84 -13.17 -0.29 -8.04
N ASN A 85 -14.44 -0.49 -8.39
CA ASN A 85 -15.36 -1.38 -7.68
C ASN A 85 -15.16 -2.83 -8.19
N TYR A 86 -13.97 -3.37 -7.97
CA TYR A 86 -13.55 -4.64 -8.56
C TYR A 86 -14.40 -5.84 -8.13
N HIS A 87 -14.88 -5.85 -6.89
CA HIS A 87 -15.77 -6.93 -6.43
C HIS A 87 -17.06 -6.99 -7.25
N GLN A 88 -17.74 -5.86 -7.44
CA GLN A 88 -18.97 -5.77 -8.22
C GLN A 88 -18.73 -6.12 -9.70
N THR A 89 -17.60 -5.69 -10.25
CA THR A 89 -17.19 -6.05 -11.61
C THR A 89 -17.07 -7.55 -11.76
N ALA A 90 -16.36 -8.23 -10.86
CA ALA A 90 -16.18 -9.67 -10.91
C ALA A 90 -17.51 -10.42 -10.76
N GLU A 91 -18.37 -10.01 -9.81
CA GLU A 91 -19.68 -10.62 -9.59
C GLU A 91 -20.60 -10.54 -10.82
N LEU A 92 -20.58 -9.44 -11.55
CA LEU A 92 -21.36 -9.27 -12.76
C LEU A 92 -20.81 -10.11 -13.92
N LEU A 93 -19.49 -10.11 -14.13
CA LEU A 93 -18.86 -10.74 -15.28
C LEU A 93 -18.71 -12.25 -15.14
N LYS A 94 -18.47 -12.81 -13.95
CA LYS A 94 -18.33 -14.26 -13.74
C LYS A 94 -19.56 -15.07 -14.17
N ASN A 95 -20.72 -14.42 -14.19
CA ASN A 95 -22.00 -15.02 -14.58
C ASN A 95 -22.31 -14.84 -16.09
N VAL A 96 -21.42 -14.18 -16.84
CA VAL A 96 -21.53 -14.08 -18.29
C VAL A 96 -20.82 -15.29 -18.91
N PRO A 97 -21.43 -16.00 -19.86
CA PRO A 97 -20.75 -17.12 -20.53
C PRO A 97 -19.39 -16.68 -21.09
N GLU A 98 -18.35 -17.48 -20.86
CA GLU A 98 -16.96 -17.14 -21.20
C GLU A 98 -16.81 -16.78 -22.70
N ASP A 99 -17.42 -17.56 -23.58
CA ASP A 99 -17.40 -17.31 -25.02
C ASP A 99 -18.09 -16.00 -25.44
N SER A 100 -18.90 -15.45 -24.56
CA SER A 100 -19.63 -14.21 -24.77
C SER A 100 -18.92 -12.97 -24.22
N LEU A 101 -17.81 -13.15 -23.50
CA LEU A 101 -16.99 -12.05 -23.02
C LEU A 101 -16.15 -11.49 -24.17
N SER A 102 -16.19 -10.16 -24.34
CA SER A 102 -15.21 -9.47 -25.19
C SER A 102 -13.82 -9.55 -24.55
N HIS A 103 -12.75 -9.32 -25.34
CA HIS A 103 -11.39 -9.27 -24.79
C HIS A 103 -11.29 -8.33 -23.57
N GLU A 104 -11.84 -7.12 -23.71
CA GLU A 104 -11.81 -6.12 -22.61
C GLU A 104 -12.59 -6.58 -21.37
N ALA A 105 -13.80 -7.09 -21.52
CA ALA A 105 -14.59 -7.58 -20.39
C ALA A 105 -13.89 -8.77 -19.69
N PHE A 106 -13.24 -9.64 -20.47
CA PHE A 106 -12.49 -10.76 -19.93
C PHE A 106 -11.25 -10.29 -19.13
N ARG A 107 -10.55 -9.26 -19.66
CA ARG A 107 -9.46 -8.60 -18.92
C ARG A 107 -9.96 -7.98 -17.61
N GLN A 108 -11.07 -7.26 -17.66
CA GLN A 108 -11.66 -6.64 -16.47
C GLN A 108 -12.04 -7.69 -15.41
N LEU A 109 -12.56 -8.84 -15.81
CA LEU A 109 -12.85 -9.94 -14.90
C LEU A 109 -11.58 -10.46 -14.22
N ALA A 110 -10.58 -10.85 -15.00
CA ALA A 110 -9.31 -11.38 -14.48
C ALA A 110 -8.60 -10.35 -13.58
N LEU A 111 -8.43 -9.11 -14.07
CA LEU A 111 -7.76 -8.04 -13.32
C LEU A 111 -8.53 -7.63 -12.07
N SER A 112 -9.86 -7.75 -12.06
CA SER A 112 -10.65 -7.48 -10.86
C SER A 112 -10.31 -8.43 -9.72
N TYR A 113 -10.13 -9.73 -9.98
CA TYR A 113 -9.64 -10.67 -8.98
C TYR A 113 -8.21 -10.37 -8.54
N HIS A 114 -7.34 -10.00 -9.49
CA HIS A 114 -5.96 -9.60 -9.17
C HIS A 114 -5.93 -8.38 -8.22
N LYS A 115 -6.76 -7.35 -8.51
CA LYS A 115 -6.86 -6.14 -7.67
C LYS A 115 -7.45 -6.39 -6.28
N GLN A 116 -8.24 -7.45 -6.12
CA GLN A 116 -8.76 -7.92 -4.84
C GLN A 116 -7.76 -8.80 -4.05
N GLY A 117 -6.64 -9.18 -4.66
CA GLY A 117 -5.67 -10.11 -4.07
C GLY A 117 -6.10 -11.59 -4.13
N ASP A 118 -7.18 -11.90 -4.83
CA ASP A 118 -7.62 -13.28 -5.06
C ASP A 118 -6.81 -13.89 -6.22
N LEU A 119 -5.63 -14.37 -5.89
CA LEU A 119 -4.70 -14.92 -6.85
C LEU A 119 -5.23 -16.23 -7.48
N ASP A 120 -6.02 -17.02 -6.79
CA ASP A 120 -6.53 -18.29 -7.31
C ASP A 120 -7.54 -18.05 -8.42
N SER A 121 -8.51 -17.18 -8.19
CA SER A 121 -9.48 -16.76 -9.21
C SER A 121 -8.79 -16.01 -10.36
N TYR A 122 -7.80 -15.16 -10.05
CA TYR A 122 -7.01 -14.49 -11.07
C TYR A 122 -6.26 -15.46 -11.98
N ILE A 123 -5.59 -16.46 -11.42
CA ILE A 123 -4.88 -17.49 -12.19
C ILE A 123 -5.85 -18.27 -13.07
N TYR A 124 -7.01 -18.65 -12.54
CA TYR A 124 -8.03 -19.33 -13.33
C TYR A 124 -8.45 -18.50 -14.55
N TRP A 125 -8.97 -17.30 -14.31
CA TRP A 125 -9.49 -16.44 -15.39
C TRP A 125 -8.38 -15.91 -16.32
N GLY A 126 -7.21 -15.56 -15.77
CA GLY A 126 -6.04 -15.17 -16.56
C GLY A 126 -5.55 -16.29 -17.49
N THR A 127 -5.57 -17.52 -17.01
CA THR A 127 -5.22 -18.68 -17.84
C THR A 127 -6.19 -18.90 -19.01
N GLN A 128 -7.50 -18.79 -18.76
CA GLN A 128 -8.50 -18.88 -19.84
C GLN A 128 -8.35 -17.72 -20.83
N LEU A 129 -8.09 -16.52 -20.33
CA LEU A 129 -7.87 -15.35 -21.18
C LEU A 129 -6.64 -15.53 -22.10
N VAL A 130 -5.50 -15.95 -21.56
CA VAL A 130 -4.26 -16.16 -22.33
C VAL A 130 -4.42 -17.29 -23.36
N LYS A 131 -5.20 -18.33 -23.07
CA LYS A 131 -5.54 -19.35 -24.07
C LYS A 131 -6.22 -18.74 -25.29
N ARG A 132 -7.11 -17.80 -25.11
CA ARG A 132 -7.88 -17.14 -26.18
C ARG A 132 -7.13 -15.95 -26.79
N TYR A 133 -6.38 -15.21 -25.97
CA TYR A 133 -5.62 -14.02 -26.35
C TYR A 133 -4.16 -14.13 -25.94
N PRO A 134 -3.37 -14.99 -26.58
CA PRO A 134 -2.00 -15.33 -26.14
C PRO A 134 -1.01 -14.18 -26.28
N MET A 135 -1.38 -13.10 -26.98
CA MET A 135 -0.54 -11.89 -27.14
C MET A 135 -0.96 -10.73 -26.24
N ASP A 136 -1.77 -10.99 -25.20
CA ASP A 136 -2.03 -10.00 -24.15
C ASP A 136 -0.85 -9.94 -23.17
N GLY A 137 0.12 -9.09 -23.49
CA GLY A 137 1.39 -8.99 -22.73
C GLY A 137 1.20 -8.61 -21.27
N GLU A 138 0.23 -7.77 -20.93
CA GLU A 138 -0.04 -7.38 -19.54
C GLU A 138 -0.54 -8.57 -18.72
N ILE A 139 -1.50 -9.32 -19.25
CA ILE A 139 -2.04 -10.50 -18.57
C ILE A 139 -0.98 -11.59 -18.50
N VAL A 140 -0.20 -11.81 -19.56
CA VAL A 140 0.90 -12.80 -19.54
C VAL A 140 1.94 -12.44 -18.49
N ALA A 141 2.37 -11.18 -18.40
CA ALA A 141 3.32 -10.71 -17.40
C ALA A 141 2.78 -10.93 -15.97
N SER A 142 1.55 -10.46 -15.72
CA SER A 142 0.92 -10.59 -14.41
C SER A 142 0.67 -12.05 -14.02
N LEU A 143 0.28 -12.91 -14.98
CA LEU A 143 0.07 -14.33 -14.75
C LEU A 143 1.39 -15.06 -14.45
N THR A 144 2.49 -14.69 -15.13
CA THR A 144 3.83 -15.20 -14.85
C THR A 144 4.22 -14.96 -13.39
N LEU A 145 3.99 -13.73 -12.90
CA LEU A 145 4.28 -13.37 -11.51
C LEU A 145 3.31 -14.01 -10.51
N ALA A 146 2.02 -14.11 -10.84
CA ALA A 146 1.02 -14.72 -9.96
C ALA A 146 1.36 -16.19 -9.65
N TYR A 147 1.77 -16.96 -10.67
CA TYR A 147 2.26 -18.32 -10.45
C TYR A 147 3.54 -18.36 -9.61
N ALA A 148 4.48 -17.42 -9.81
CA ALA A 148 5.69 -17.36 -9.02
C ALA A 148 5.39 -17.04 -7.54
N GLN A 149 4.43 -16.13 -7.27
CA GLN A 149 3.95 -15.84 -5.92
C GLN A 149 3.26 -17.04 -5.24
N LYS A 150 2.61 -17.88 -6.02
CA LYS A 150 2.03 -19.18 -5.53
C LYS A 150 3.08 -20.29 -5.43
N ASN A 151 4.38 -19.96 -5.50
CA ASN A 151 5.49 -20.91 -5.46
C ASN A 151 5.46 -21.94 -6.60
N GLN A 152 4.96 -21.56 -7.77
CA GLN A 152 4.87 -22.35 -8.99
C GLN A 152 5.52 -21.61 -10.18
N PRO A 153 6.76 -21.10 -10.05
CA PRO A 153 7.38 -20.25 -11.07
C PRO A 153 7.54 -20.95 -12.42
N GLU A 154 7.72 -22.27 -12.45
CA GLU A 154 7.87 -23.03 -13.69
C GLU A 154 6.64 -22.95 -14.59
N ILE A 155 5.44 -22.91 -13.99
CA ILE A 155 4.20 -22.81 -14.75
C ILE A 155 4.08 -21.39 -15.31
N GLY A 156 4.33 -20.39 -14.48
CA GLY A 156 4.29 -18.98 -14.92
C GLY A 156 5.31 -18.68 -16.03
N LEU A 157 6.53 -19.17 -15.86
CA LEU A 157 7.61 -19.00 -16.85
C LEU A 157 7.25 -19.57 -18.23
N LYS A 158 6.48 -20.67 -18.31
CA LYS A 158 6.01 -21.18 -19.61
C LYS A 158 5.18 -20.13 -20.39
N TYR A 159 4.31 -19.39 -19.71
CA TYR A 159 3.52 -18.33 -20.35
C TYR A 159 4.41 -17.18 -20.81
N GLY A 160 5.28 -16.67 -19.94
CA GLY A 160 6.18 -15.56 -20.25
C GLY A 160 7.13 -15.92 -21.41
N LEU A 161 7.81 -17.06 -21.34
CA LEU A 161 8.77 -17.50 -22.35
C LEU A 161 8.09 -17.77 -23.71
N ASN A 162 6.89 -18.39 -23.72
CA ASN A 162 6.14 -18.60 -24.95
C ASN A 162 5.71 -17.28 -25.62
N TYR A 163 5.41 -16.27 -24.82
CA TYR A 163 5.14 -14.92 -25.34
C TYR A 163 6.41 -14.29 -25.92
N SER A 164 7.52 -14.32 -25.15
CA SER A 164 8.79 -13.72 -25.55
C SER A 164 9.37 -14.30 -26.84
N LEU A 165 9.08 -15.56 -27.17
CA LEU A 165 9.45 -16.17 -28.47
C LEU A 165 8.77 -15.47 -29.66
N LYS A 166 7.66 -14.78 -29.44
CA LYS A 166 6.90 -14.08 -30.50
C LYS A 166 7.12 -12.56 -30.48
N ASP A 167 7.36 -12.00 -29.30
CA ASP A 167 7.63 -10.59 -29.06
C ASP A 167 8.72 -10.45 -28.01
N MET A 168 9.97 -10.43 -28.45
CA MET A 168 11.15 -10.30 -27.60
C MET A 168 11.34 -8.89 -27.02
N ASN A 169 10.60 -7.90 -27.52
CA ASN A 169 10.80 -6.50 -27.14
C ASN A 169 9.80 -6.03 -26.05
N ASN A 170 8.91 -6.88 -25.61
CA ASN A 170 7.96 -6.53 -24.59
C ASN A 170 8.61 -6.45 -23.19
N ILE A 171 8.98 -5.23 -22.79
CA ILE A 171 9.66 -4.95 -21.53
C ILE A 171 8.89 -5.48 -20.32
N MET A 172 7.55 -5.41 -20.33
CA MET A 172 6.71 -5.86 -19.22
C MET A 172 6.80 -7.38 -19.03
N VAL A 173 6.69 -8.14 -20.11
CA VAL A 173 6.79 -9.60 -20.08
C VAL A 173 8.21 -10.04 -19.72
N ASN A 174 9.23 -9.42 -20.34
CA ASN A 174 10.63 -9.72 -20.06
C ASN A 174 10.99 -9.46 -18.59
N ARG A 175 10.45 -8.38 -17.99
CA ARG A 175 10.62 -8.10 -16.56
C ARG A 175 9.94 -9.17 -15.71
N ALA A 176 8.72 -9.56 -16.04
CA ALA A 176 8.01 -10.62 -15.31
C ALA A 176 8.76 -11.97 -15.36
N ILE A 177 9.42 -12.29 -16.49
CA ILE A 177 10.28 -13.46 -16.61
C ILE A 177 11.50 -13.32 -15.68
N ALA A 178 12.19 -12.18 -15.72
CA ALA A 178 13.34 -11.91 -14.86
C ALA A 178 12.97 -12.03 -13.37
N ASP A 179 11.88 -11.41 -12.97
CA ASP A 179 11.38 -11.43 -11.58
C ASP A 179 10.96 -12.85 -11.15
N ALA A 180 10.31 -13.61 -12.02
CA ALA A 180 9.94 -14.99 -11.74
C ALA A 180 11.17 -15.91 -11.60
N MET A 181 12.21 -15.70 -12.41
CA MET A 181 13.49 -16.42 -12.27
C MET A 181 14.22 -16.03 -10.98
N PHE A 182 14.19 -14.74 -10.60
CA PHE A 182 14.71 -14.25 -9.33
C PHE A 182 14.00 -14.91 -8.13
N LEU A 183 12.68 -14.97 -8.14
CA LEU A 183 11.87 -15.63 -7.11
C LEU A 183 12.15 -17.14 -7.04
N LYS A 184 12.39 -17.77 -8.19
CA LYS A 184 12.84 -19.17 -8.29
C LYS A 184 14.26 -19.38 -7.76
N ARG A 185 15.01 -18.33 -7.49
CA ARG A 185 16.44 -18.31 -7.14
C ARG A 185 17.36 -18.77 -8.28
N ASP A 186 16.90 -18.73 -9.51
CA ASP A 186 17.77 -18.92 -10.68
C ASP A 186 18.42 -17.56 -11.05
N PHE A 187 19.36 -17.15 -10.19
CA PHE A 187 19.97 -15.83 -10.30
C PHE A 187 20.83 -15.68 -11.56
N THR A 188 21.35 -16.76 -12.10
CA THR A 188 22.08 -16.74 -13.36
C THR A 188 21.15 -16.37 -14.52
N ALA A 189 20.05 -17.09 -14.67
CA ALA A 189 19.08 -16.78 -15.71
C ALA A 189 18.44 -15.39 -15.50
N ALA A 190 18.08 -15.04 -14.26
CA ALA A 190 17.53 -13.74 -13.94
C ALA A 190 18.47 -12.59 -14.34
N SER A 191 19.77 -12.71 -14.07
CA SER A 191 20.76 -11.67 -14.43
C SER A 191 20.83 -11.41 -15.92
N ILE A 192 20.69 -12.46 -16.74
CA ILE A 192 20.68 -12.34 -18.21
C ILE A 192 19.46 -11.54 -18.67
N TRP A 193 18.26 -11.85 -18.11
CA TRP A 193 17.04 -11.14 -18.46
C TRP A 193 17.07 -9.67 -17.99
N TYR A 194 17.57 -9.39 -16.78
CA TYR A 194 17.72 -8.00 -16.31
C TYR A 194 18.73 -7.22 -17.15
N GLN A 195 19.84 -7.87 -17.59
CA GLN A 195 20.78 -7.23 -18.50
C GLN A 195 20.10 -6.91 -19.84
N GLY A 196 19.37 -7.84 -20.43
CA GLY A 196 18.62 -7.62 -21.66
C GLY A 196 17.60 -6.49 -21.54
N LEU A 197 16.91 -6.35 -20.40
CA LEU A 197 16.02 -5.23 -20.11
C LEU A 197 16.77 -3.88 -20.11
N MET A 198 17.95 -3.81 -19.49
CA MET A 198 18.76 -2.58 -19.50
C MET A 198 19.27 -2.23 -20.91
N GLU A 199 19.60 -3.24 -21.73
CA GLU A 199 19.97 -3.05 -23.13
C GLU A 199 18.79 -2.53 -23.98
N GLN A 200 17.55 -2.90 -23.62
CA GLN A 200 16.31 -2.36 -24.18
C GLN A 200 15.95 -0.95 -23.65
N GLY A 201 16.76 -0.37 -22.75
CA GLY A 201 16.56 0.96 -22.21
C GLY A 201 15.82 1.00 -20.87
N ASP A 202 15.48 -0.14 -20.27
CA ASP A 202 14.90 -0.16 -18.93
C ASP A 202 15.93 0.20 -17.86
N SER A 203 15.96 1.45 -17.49
CA SER A 203 16.84 1.98 -16.46
C SER A 203 16.13 2.21 -15.12
N THR A 204 15.05 1.48 -14.84
CA THR A 204 14.33 1.63 -13.56
C THR A 204 15.18 1.15 -12.38
N PHE A 205 14.94 1.74 -11.20
CA PHE A 205 15.61 1.34 -9.97
C PHE A 205 15.50 -0.17 -9.74
N ASN A 206 14.29 -0.71 -9.86
CA ASN A 206 14.02 -2.13 -9.58
C ASN A 206 14.85 -3.05 -10.49
N THR A 207 14.90 -2.78 -11.80
CA THR A 207 15.67 -3.59 -12.75
C THR A 207 17.16 -3.58 -12.41
N ILE A 208 17.74 -2.40 -12.14
CA ILE A 208 19.14 -2.24 -11.81
C ILE A 208 19.48 -2.90 -10.46
N TYR A 209 18.65 -2.68 -9.44
CA TYR A 209 18.83 -3.27 -8.12
C TYR A 209 18.75 -4.80 -8.16
N SER A 210 17.73 -5.35 -8.83
CA SER A 210 17.57 -6.80 -8.96
C SER A 210 18.72 -7.43 -9.74
N ALA A 211 19.24 -6.77 -10.79
CA ALA A 211 20.44 -7.22 -11.49
C ALA A 211 21.65 -7.28 -10.53
N GLY A 212 21.88 -6.20 -9.78
CA GLY A 212 22.96 -6.16 -8.78
C GLY A 212 22.84 -7.25 -7.72
N MET A 213 21.61 -7.52 -7.25
CA MET A 213 21.33 -8.60 -6.33
C MET A 213 21.64 -9.98 -6.95
N CYS A 214 21.23 -10.21 -8.20
CA CYS A 214 21.57 -11.47 -8.92
C CYS A 214 23.07 -11.65 -9.02
N TYR A 215 23.82 -10.64 -9.47
CA TYR A 215 25.27 -10.72 -9.58
C TYR A 215 25.96 -10.97 -8.24
N SER A 216 25.46 -10.38 -7.15
CA SER A 216 25.94 -10.69 -5.79
C SER A 216 25.71 -12.17 -5.41
N GLN A 217 24.57 -12.76 -5.77
CA GLN A 217 24.26 -14.14 -5.46
C GLN A 217 25.09 -15.16 -6.26
N ILE A 218 25.45 -14.84 -7.51
CA ILE A 218 26.31 -15.70 -8.36
C ILE A 218 27.79 -15.39 -8.21
N GLN A 219 28.16 -14.55 -7.23
CA GLN A 219 29.54 -14.17 -6.91
C GLN A 219 30.28 -13.42 -8.05
N ASP A 220 29.53 -12.75 -8.94
CA ASP A 220 30.12 -11.79 -9.87
C ASP A 220 30.19 -10.41 -9.19
N LEU A 221 31.16 -10.29 -8.30
CA LEU A 221 31.27 -9.19 -7.37
C LEU A 221 31.47 -7.84 -8.08
N ASN A 222 32.18 -7.82 -9.21
CA ASN A 222 32.43 -6.59 -9.97
C ASN A 222 31.14 -6.04 -10.59
N ARG A 223 30.30 -6.90 -11.20
CA ARG A 223 29.00 -6.48 -11.74
C ARG A 223 28.02 -6.19 -10.60
N ALA A 224 28.05 -6.95 -9.52
CA ALA A 224 27.25 -6.67 -8.33
C ALA A 224 27.52 -5.24 -7.78
N TYR A 225 28.80 -4.92 -7.57
CA TYR A 225 29.21 -3.59 -7.12
C TYR A 225 28.69 -2.48 -8.06
N LYS A 226 28.98 -2.62 -9.36
CA LYS A 226 28.57 -1.63 -10.38
C LYS A 226 27.07 -1.35 -10.34
N TYR A 227 26.23 -2.40 -10.36
CA TYR A 227 24.78 -2.22 -10.45
C TYR A 227 24.16 -1.81 -9.13
N LEU A 228 24.65 -2.31 -7.99
CA LEU A 228 24.17 -1.87 -6.68
C LEU A 228 24.54 -0.41 -6.40
N GLN A 229 25.74 0.04 -6.80
CA GLN A 229 26.14 1.44 -6.70
C GLN A 229 25.24 2.33 -7.55
N LEU A 230 24.98 1.94 -8.80
CA LEU A 230 24.06 2.67 -9.68
C LEU A 230 22.65 2.75 -9.10
N ALA A 231 22.15 1.66 -8.53
CA ALA A 231 20.85 1.62 -7.85
C ALA A 231 20.84 2.54 -6.62
N LEU A 232 21.92 2.55 -5.82
CA LEU A 232 22.03 3.41 -4.65
C LEU A 232 22.01 4.89 -5.04
N ILE A 233 22.78 5.29 -6.06
CA ILE A 233 22.76 6.65 -6.61
C ILE A 233 21.36 7.01 -7.10
N LYS A 234 20.70 6.11 -7.84
CA LYS A 234 19.36 6.33 -8.40
C LYS A 234 18.28 6.50 -7.32
N SER A 235 18.49 5.91 -6.15
CA SER A 235 17.64 6.10 -4.97
C SER A 235 17.95 7.37 -4.16
N GLY A 236 18.85 8.22 -4.64
CA GLY A 236 19.33 9.39 -3.89
C GLY A 236 20.10 9.01 -2.63
N MET A 237 20.82 7.91 -2.63
CA MET A 237 21.57 7.37 -1.47
C MET A 237 20.71 7.01 -0.26
N GLN A 238 19.41 6.72 -0.46
CA GLN A 238 18.45 6.50 0.62
C GLN A 238 17.90 5.05 0.68
N HIS A 239 18.48 4.12 -0.10
CA HIS A 239 18.00 2.74 -0.11
C HIS A 239 18.90 1.85 0.75
N PHE A 240 18.38 1.49 1.95
CA PHE A 240 19.06 0.62 2.91
C PHE A 240 19.63 -0.65 2.27
N GLY A 241 18.81 -1.39 1.50
CA GLY A 241 19.21 -2.67 0.89
C GLY A 241 20.39 -2.53 -0.08
N CYS A 242 20.49 -1.41 -0.83
CA CYS A 242 21.65 -1.15 -1.71
C CYS A 242 22.91 -0.90 -0.88
N ALA A 243 22.84 0.01 0.11
CA ALA A 243 23.98 0.34 0.96
C ALA A 243 24.49 -0.89 1.72
N TYR A 244 23.58 -1.64 2.34
CA TYR A 244 23.92 -2.86 3.07
C TYR A 244 24.58 -3.93 2.17
N ARG A 245 24.00 -4.17 0.99
CA ARG A 245 24.54 -5.17 0.06
C ARG A 245 25.87 -4.73 -0.54
N LEU A 246 26.05 -3.44 -0.83
CA LEU A 246 27.34 -2.88 -1.25
C LEU A 246 28.43 -3.10 -0.20
N GLY A 247 28.12 -2.86 1.07
CA GLY A 247 29.06 -3.11 2.16
C GLY A 247 29.56 -4.56 2.18
N ILE A 248 28.64 -5.54 1.98
CA ILE A 248 29.00 -6.96 1.90
C ILE A 248 29.85 -7.21 0.66
N VAL A 249 29.44 -6.73 -0.52
CA VAL A 249 30.17 -6.93 -1.79
C VAL A 249 31.57 -6.32 -1.73
N CYS A 250 31.73 -5.14 -1.12
CA CYS A 250 33.05 -4.53 -0.90
C CYS A 250 33.93 -5.38 0.02
N ASN A 251 33.36 -5.95 1.09
CA ASN A 251 34.12 -6.85 1.97
C ASN A 251 34.58 -8.11 1.22
N ASP A 252 33.72 -8.68 0.39
CA ASP A 252 34.05 -9.85 -0.44
C ASP A 252 35.13 -9.51 -1.51
N LEU A 253 35.18 -8.24 -1.95
CA LEU A 253 36.23 -7.68 -2.84
C LEU A 253 37.49 -7.25 -2.09
N HIS A 254 37.55 -7.43 -0.77
CA HIS A 254 38.63 -6.97 0.11
C HIS A 254 38.81 -5.44 0.16
N SER A 255 37.80 -4.68 -0.26
CA SER A 255 37.74 -3.20 -0.15
C SER A 255 37.12 -2.80 1.17
N TYR A 256 37.74 -3.14 2.29
CA TYR A 256 37.15 -3.06 3.63
C TYR A 256 36.78 -1.64 4.06
N ASP A 257 37.59 -0.64 3.75
CA ASP A 257 37.31 0.76 4.12
C ASP A 257 36.05 1.27 3.42
N GLU A 258 35.90 0.94 2.16
CA GLU A 258 34.71 1.30 1.38
C GLU A 258 33.48 0.50 1.86
N GLY A 259 33.69 -0.78 2.16
CA GLY A 259 32.66 -1.65 2.74
C GLY A 259 32.10 -1.10 4.06
N LEU A 260 32.99 -0.62 4.95
CA LEU A 260 32.61 0.04 6.20
C LEU A 260 31.78 1.31 5.95
N ASN A 261 32.19 2.17 4.99
CA ASN A 261 31.44 3.38 4.66
C ASN A 261 30.01 3.06 4.19
N TYR A 262 29.81 2.03 3.35
CA TYR A 262 28.47 1.62 2.94
C TYR A 262 27.66 0.99 4.07
N LEU A 263 28.28 0.23 4.97
CA LEU A 263 27.61 -0.32 6.15
C LEU A 263 27.20 0.78 7.14
N GLU A 264 28.03 1.79 7.35
CA GLU A 264 27.70 2.97 8.14
C GLU A 264 26.55 3.76 7.52
N LEU A 265 26.56 3.97 6.21
CA LEU A 265 25.45 4.58 5.49
C LEU A 265 24.16 3.77 5.67
N ALA A 266 24.22 2.43 5.57
CA ALA A 266 23.07 1.57 5.80
C ALA A 266 22.50 1.75 7.21
N LEU A 267 23.36 1.80 8.24
CA LEU A 267 22.94 2.06 9.61
C LEU A 267 22.31 3.46 9.76
N GLU A 268 22.85 4.46 9.07
CA GLU A 268 22.32 5.82 9.11
C GLU A 268 20.93 5.91 8.47
N ILE A 269 20.74 5.30 7.30
CA ILE A 269 19.43 5.20 6.63
C ILE A 269 18.41 4.50 7.53
N GLN A 270 18.82 3.50 8.30
CA GLN A 270 17.94 2.71 9.17
C GLN A 270 17.65 3.41 10.50
N LYS A 271 18.37 4.48 10.86
CA LYS A 271 18.08 5.25 12.06
C LYS A 271 16.66 5.83 11.95
N PRO A 272 15.83 5.66 13.00
CA PRO A 272 14.52 6.30 13.03
C PRO A 272 14.69 7.82 12.94
N ASP A 273 13.82 8.48 12.19
CA ASP A 273 13.76 9.95 12.16
C ASP A 273 13.52 10.45 13.59
N THR A 274 14.47 11.24 14.10
CA THR A 274 14.46 11.77 15.47
C THR A 274 13.18 12.59 15.75
N ALA A 275 12.67 13.33 14.75
CA ALA A 275 11.43 14.11 14.90
C ALA A 275 10.22 13.18 15.05
N VAL A 276 10.15 12.11 14.24
CA VAL A 276 9.11 11.09 14.32
C VAL A 276 9.19 10.35 15.66
N MET A 277 10.39 9.95 16.11
CA MET A 277 10.56 9.28 17.39
C MET A 277 10.17 10.16 18.59
N LYS A 278 10.49 11.47 18.55
CA LYS A 278 10.00 12.44 19.55
C LYS A 278 8.47 12.47 19.62
N ALA A 279 7.80 12.52 18.48
CA ALA A 279 6.34 12.57 18.43
C ALA A 279 5.72 11.26 18.95
N ILE A 280 6.21 10.10 18.48
CA ILE A 280 5.71 8.78 18.87
C ILE A 280 5.87 8.57 20.39
N THR A 281 7.07 8.75 20.92
CA THR A 281 7.35 8.48 22.34
C THR A 281 6.62 9.43 23.29
N LEU A 282 6.42 10.68 22.90
CA LEU A 282 5.59 11.62 23.66
C LEU A 282 4.13 11.15 23.69
N SER A 283 3.54 10.85 22.52
CA SER A 283 2.15 10.39 22.42
C SER A 283 1.91 9.06 23.13
N GLN A 284 2.88 8.14 23.10
CA GLN A 284 2.81 6.89 23.87
C GLN A 284 2.75 7.17 25.38
N GLY A 285 3.61 8.06 25.88
CA GLY A 285 3.59 8.45 27.29
C GLY A 285 2.25 9.06 27.71
N GLU A 286 1.70 9.95 26.91
CA GLU A 286 0.38 10.54 27.14
C GLU A 286 -0.74 9.49 27.12
N ALA A 287 -0.75 8.58 26.14
CA ALA A 287 -1.74 7.51 26.05
C ALA A 287 -1.68 6.56 27.26
N TYR A 288 -0.48 6.14 27.68
CA TYR A 288 -0.32 5.33 28.87
C TYR A 288 -0.76 6.07 30.14
N TYR A 289 -0.48 7.35 30.26
CA TYR A 289 -0.92 8.17 31.39
C TYR A 289 -2.45 8.25 31.46
N LEU A 290 -3.12 8.53 30.35
CA LEU A 290 -4.57 8.62 30.26
C LEU A 290 -5.26 7.27 30.55
N THR A 291 -4.61 6.17 30.21
CA THR A 291 -5.09 4.80 30.52
C THR A 291 -4.64 4.29 31.90
N LYS A 292 -4.06 5.15 32.72
CA LYS A 292 -3.60 4.87 34.10
C LYS A 292 -2.50 3.80 34.21
N GLN A 293 -1.75 3.59 33.13
CA GLN A 293 -0.57 2.71 33.08
C GLN A 293 0.69 3.56 33.37
N TYR A 294 0.79 4.08 34.58
CA TYR A 294 1.74 5.15 34.93
C TYR A 294 3.21 4.72 34.84
N ASP A 295 3.53 3.48 35.14
CA ASP A 295 4.85 2.90 34.97
C ASP A 295 5.28 2.90 33.50
N LYS A 296 4.39 2.47 32.59
CA LYS A 296 4.64 2.52 31.14
C LYS A 296 4.70 3.94 30.61
N ALA A 297 3.89 4.85 31.15
CA ALA A 297 3.96 6.27 30.79
C ALA A 297 5.34 6.86 31.11
N VAL A 298 5.87 6.57 32.28
CA VAL A 298 7.21 7.01 32.72
C VAL A 298 8.28 6.43 31.77
N GLU A 299 8.22 5.15 31.43
CA GLU A 299 9.19 4.54 30.51
C GLU A 299 9.12 5.19 29.12
N ALA A 300 7.94 5.39 28.55
CA ALA A 300 7.78 6.07 27.26
C ALA A 300 8.30 7.52 27.30
N TRP A 301 8.06 8.25 28.37
CA TRP A 301 8.58 9.60 28.55
C TRP A 301 10.10 9.63 28.75
N LYS A 302 10.71 8.62 29.39
CA LYS A 302 12.17 8.48 29.43
C LYS A 302 12.75 8.27 28.04
N HIS A 303 12.13 7.39 27.22
CA HIS A 303 12.51 7.25 25.83
C HIS A 303 12.32 8.54 25.01
N HIS A 304 11.29 9.35 25.31
CA HIS A 304 11.17 10.67 24.71
C HIS A 304 12.37 11.56 25.01
N LEU A 305 12.87 11.52 26.25
CA LEU A 305 14.04 12.30 26.67
C LEU A 305 15.34 11.86 25.98
N ASP A 306 15.45 10.61 25.52
CA ASP A 306 16.61 10.15 24.71
C ASP A 306 16.68 10.91 23.39
N TYR A 307 15.54 11.25 22.80
CA TYR A 307 15.44 12.01 21.56
C TYR A 307 15.26 13.52 21.76
N ASN A 308 14.76 13.93 22.92
CA ASN A 308 14.51 15.34 23.28
C ASN A 308 14.93 15.67 24.71
N PRO A 309 16.24 15.68 25.00
CA PRO A 309 16.75 15.89 26.36
C PRO A 309 16.45 17.28 26.94
N GLY A 310 16.00 18.24 26.11
CA GLY A 310 15.58 19.57 26.52
C GLY A 310 14.10 19.70 26.88
N SER A 311 13.30 18.63 26.83
CA SER A 311 11.85 18.69 27.07
C SER A 311 11.49 18.97 28.51
N VAL A 312 11.32 20.25 28.85
CA VAL A 312 10.97 20.72 30.20
C VAL A 312 9.67 20.05 30.70
N ALA A 313 8.64 20.02 29.89
CA ALA A 313 7.35 19.44 30.26
C ALA A 313 7.44 17.94 30.59
N THR A 314 8.28 17.19 29.84
CA THR A 314 8.42 15.75 30.05
C THR A 314 9.08 15.43 31.39
N TYR A 315 10.09 16.17 31.81
CA TYR A 315 10.69 16.00 33.13
C TYR A 315 9.66 16.24 34.25
N TYR A 316 8.81 17.27 34.11
CA TYR A 316 7.75 17.56 35.06
C TYR A 316 6.67 16.47 35.11
N ASN A 317 6.27 15.96 33.96
CA ASN A 317 5.29 14.89 33.88
C ASN A 317 5.78 13.58 34.53
N ILE A 318 7.05 13.21 34.31
CA ILE A 318 7.68 12.05 34.97
C ILE A 318 7.71 12.24 36.48
N ALA A 319 8.09 13.43 36.93
CA ALA A 319 8.14 13.72 38.36
C ALA A 319 6.76 13.61 39.04
N ASN A 320 5.73 14.14 38.40
CA ASN A 320 4.35 14.05 38.87
C ASN A 320 3.84 12.60 38.85
N ALA A 321 4.15 11.82 37.83
CA ALA A 321 3.77 10.42 37.79
C ALA A 321 4.38 9.63 38.95
N TYR A 322 5.65 9.82 39.24
CA TYR A 322 6.29 9.22 40.40
C TYR A 322 5.66 9.64 41.70
N TYR A 323 5.35 10.93 41.86
CA TYR A 323 4.80 11.45 43.12
C TYR A 323 3.36 11.00 43.37
N TYR A 324 2.46 11.24 42.41
CA TYR A 324 1.04 11.07 42.65
C TYR A 324 0.52 9.64 42.43
N PHE A 325 1.20 8.86 41.59
CA PHE A 325 0.67 7.58 41.15
C PHE A 325 1.57 6.38 41.47
N LEU A 326 2.87 6.55 41.40
CA LEU A 326 3.83 5.46 41.68
C LEU A 326 4.38 5.50 43.12
N ASN A 327 4.02 6.54 43.89
CA ASN A 327 4.40 6.74 45.26
C ASN A 327 5.95 6.68 45.52
N ASP A 328 6.74 7.08 44.54
CA ASP A 328 8.19 7.14 44.60
C ASP A 328 8.67 8.59 44.71
N GLN A 329 8.71 9.08 45.97
CA GLN A 329 9.15 10.44 46.25
C GLN A 329 10.63 10.68 45.90
N GLN A 330 11.46 9.64 45.91
CA GLN A 330 12.88 9.78 45.62
C GLN A 330 13.07 10.03 44.10
N GLN A 331 12.43 9.25 43.26
CA GLN A 331 12.48 9.47 41.80
C GLN A 331 11.79 10.79 41.40
N SER A 332 10.65 11.10 42.01
CA SER A 332 9.98 12.38 41.78
C SER A 332 10.94 13.54 42.02
N ARG A 333 11.69 13.52 43.12
CA ARG A 333 12.69 14.55 43.46
C ARG A 333 13.77 14.67 42.38
N VAL A 334 14.34 13.54 41.95
CA VAL A 334 15.38 13.52 40.91
C VAL A 334 14.88 14.20 39.63
N TYR A 335 13.65 13.89 39.22
CA TYR A 335 13.10 14.46 38.00
C TYR A 335 12.65 15.92 38.14
N LEU A 336 12.24 16.38 39.34
CA LEU A 336 12.00 17.81 39.62
C LEU A 336 13.31 18.61 39.58
N GLU A 337 14.42 18.08 40.09
CA GLU A 337 15.72 18.73 39.99
C GLU A 337 16.17 18.86 38.51
N LYS A 338 15.98 17.82 37.67
CA LYS A 338 16.24 17.88 36.24
C LYS A 338 15.31 18.86 35.54
N PHE A 339 14.03 18.89 35.91
CA PHE A 339 13.06 19.86 35.42
C PHE A 339 13.54 21.29 35.65
N LEU A 340 13.89 21.63 36.87
CA LEU A 340 14.39 22.97 37.25
C LEU A 340 15.68 23.33 36.50
N GLN A 341 16.58 22.38 36.32
CA GLN A 341 17.81 22.59 35.54
C GLN A 341 17.52 22.97 34.09
N GLN A 342 16.52 22.35 33.42
CA GLN A 342 16.14 22.69 32.06
C GLN A 342 15.29 23.97 32.01
N ALA A 343 14.32 24.11 32.89
CA ALA A 343 13.44 25.28 32.97
C ALA A 343 14.18 26.61 33.14
N ARG A 344 15.29 26.60 33.88
CA ARG A 344 16.14 27.78 34.11
C ARG A 344 16.92 28.21 32.86
N LYS A 345 16.99 27.42 31.82
CA LYS A 345 17.60 27.80 30.53
C LYS A 345 16.67 28.66 29.68
N GLU A 346 15.38 28.71 30.01
CA GLU A 346 14.41 29.52 29.29
C GLU A 346 14.56 31.01 29.67
N GLU A 347 15.02 31.84 28.76
CA GLU A 347 15.21 33.29 28.98
C GLU A 347 13.91 34.03 29.27
N LYS A 348 12.79 33.57 28.68
CA LYS A 348 11.46 34.19 28.87
C LYS A 348 10.40 33.14 29.23
N PRO A 349 10.39 32.64 30.46
CA PRO A 349 9.45 31.61 30.85
C PRO A 349 8.01 32.14 30.86
N THR A 350 7.13 31.29 30.33
CA THR A 350 5.68 31.56 30.31
C THR A 350 5.12 31.63 31.74
N PRO A 351 3.96 32.28 31.97
CA PRO A 351 3.31 32.29 33.27
C PRO A 351 3.08 30.89 33.85
N GLN A 352 2.71 29.94 32.98
CA GLN A 352 2.53 28.54 33.36
C GLN A 352 3.82 27.87 33.77
N LEU A 353 4.93 28.11 33.09
CA LEU A 353 6.24 27.55 33.45
C LEU A 353 6.73 28.15 34.76
N LYS A 354 6.46 29.44 35.04
CA LYS A 354 6.79 30.05 36.36
C LYS A 354 6.06 29.37 37.50
N ASP A 355 4.76 29.14 37.39
CA ASP A 355 3.95 28.41 38.38
C ASP A 355 4.48 27.00 38.61
N MET A 356 4.85 26.27 37.53
CA MET A 356 5.46 24.95 37.65
C MET A 356 6.80 24.98 38.38
N ILE A 357 7.65 26.00 38.15
CA ILE A 357 8.92 26.20 38.83
C ILE A 357 8.69 26.43 40.34
N GLU A 358 7.77 27.35 40.69
CA GLU A 358 7.44 27.66 42.10
C GLU A 358 6.94 26.41 42.85
N LYS A 359 6.06 25.63 42.25
CA LYS A 359 5.55 24.37 42.81
C LYS A 359 6.68 23.35 43.04
N ALA A 360 7.57 23.17 42.05
CA ALA A 360 8.69 22.26 42.13
C ALA A 360 9.68 22.68 43.23
N GLU A 361 10.01 23.98 43.36
CA GLU A 361 10.89 24.49 44.37
C GLU A 361 10.28 24.36 45.79
N ALA A 362 8.98 24.63 45.95
CA ALA A 362 8.27 24.45 47.21
C ALA A 362 8.33 22.99 47.67
N PHE A 363 8.08 22.03 46.78
CA PHE A 363 8.17 20.61 47.06
C PHE A 363 9.57 20.18 47.51
N LEU A 364 10.62 20.64 46.81
CA LEU A 364 12.00 20.28 47.13
C LEU A 364 12.48 20.88 48.48
N ARG A 365 11.92 22.02 48.89
CA ARG A 365 12.19 22.61 50.24
C ARG A 365 11.57 21.80 51.36
N THR A 366 10.32 21.38 51.23
CA THR A 366 9.59 20.60 52.24
C THR A 366 10.20 19.22 52.47
N THR A 367 10.66 18.55 51.42
CA THR A 367 11.30 17.24 51.51
C THR A 367 12.73 17.27 52.07
N LYS A 368 13.48 18.40 51.95
CA LYS A 368 14.79 18.57 52.60
C LYS A 368 14.68 18.70 54.12
N SER A 369 13.60 19.25 54.64
CA SER A 369 13.42 19.44 56.09
C SER A 369 13.06 18.13 56.81
N SER A 370 12.41 17.19 56.12
CA SER A 370 12.07 15.88 56.72
C SER A 370 13.25 14.89 56.79
N SER A 371 14.24 15.03 55.89
CA SER A 371 15.45 14.16 55.90
C SER A 371 16.51 14.58 56.95
N LYS A 372 16.42 15.81 57.51
CA LYS A 372 17.30 16.28 58.56
C LYS A 372 16.77 15.98 59.98
N ARG A 373 15.58 15.40 60.12
CA ARG A 373 14.94 15.03 61.38
C ARG A 373 14.92 13.52 61.65
N LYS A 374 15.58 12.73 60.85
CA LYS A 374 15.94 11.34 61.12
C LYS A 374 17.48 11.26 61.22
#